data_3801a00be640d0b149b85bdd3f567506
#
_entry.id   3801a00be640d0b149b85bdd3f567506
#
_cell.length_a   1.000
_cell.length_b   1.000
_cell.length_c   1.000
_cell.angle_alpha   90.00
_cell.angle_beta   90.00
_cell.angle_gamma   90.00
#
_symmetry.space_group_name_H-M   'P 1'
#
loop_
_entity.id
_entity.type
_entity.pdbx_description
1 polymer ?
#
loop_
_entity_poly.entity_id
_entity_poly.type
_entity_poly.pdbx_seq_one_letter_code
_entity_poly.pdbx_strand_id
1 'polypeptide(L)' 'TPCDCVSSFLLVVSEINDLNAKKESLDSSKYLNEKGILESIMNSVDQKCIIYEGSDNNIQSCDDYEDLLIQMQIYGIE' A
#
# COMPACT_ATOMS: atom_id res chain seq x y z
N THR A 1 -4.93 -9.94 -12.38
CA THR A 1 -3.77 -10.81 -12.19
C THR A 1 -3.09 -10.53 -10.84
N PRO A 2 -2.32 -11.48 -10.29
CA PRO A 2 -1.60 -11.22 -9.04
C PRO A 2 -0.66 -10.02 -9.11
N CYS A 3 -0.06 -9.76 -10.26
CA CYS A 3 0.84 -8.62 -10.43
C CYS A 3 0.08 -7.29 -10.40
N ASP A 4 -1.17 -7.27 -10.87
CA ASP A 4 -2.02 -6.08 -10.73
C ASP A 4 -2.28 -5.75 -9.26
N CYS A 5 -2.45 -6.78 -8.43
CA CYS A 5 -2.59 -6.59 -6.99
C CYS A 5 -1.31 -6.02 -6.37
N VAL A 6 -0.15 -6.53 -6.78
CA VAL A 6 1.13 -6.02 -6.30
C VAL A 6 1.28 -4.54 -6.65
N SER A 7 0.96 -4.17 -7.89
CA SER A 7 1.04 -2.77 -8.34
C SER A 7 0.08 -1.87 -7.55
N SER A 8 -1.14 -2.35 -7.29
CA SER A 8 -2.13 -1.58 -6.53
C SER A 8 -1.70 -1.37 -5.08
N PHE A 9 -1.17 -2.39 -4.42
CA PHE A 9 -0.62 -2.25 -3.08
C PHE A 9 0.55 -1.29 -3.04
N LEU A 10 1.45 -1.40 -4.01
CA LEU A 10 2.60 -0.51 -4.10
C LEU A 10 2.16 0.96 -4.16
N LEU A 11 1.19 1.25 -5.01
CA LEU A 11 0.68 2.61 -5.16
C LEU A 11 0.11 3.15 -3.85
N VAL A 12 -0.74 2.38 -3.20
CA VAL A 12 -1.40 2.81 -1.96
C VAL A 12 -0.39 2.98 -0.83
N VAL A 13 0.49 1.99 -0.63
CA VAL A 13 1.47 2.03 0.45
C VAL A 13 2.44 3.19 0.25
N SER A 14 2.88 3.45 -0.99
CA SER A 14 3.79 4.55 -1.25
C SER A 14 3.12 5.91 -0.98
N GLU A 15 1.82 6.05 -1.27
CA GLU A 15 1.09 7.27 -0.96
C GLU A 15 0.91 7.47 0.54
N ILE A 16 0.67 6.40 1.29
CA ILE A 16 0.59 6.48 2.75
C ILE A 16 1.95 6.90 3.32
N ASN A 17 3.03 6.34 2.81
CA ASN A 17 4.38 6.70 3.27
C ASN A 17 4.70 8.17 2.97
N ASP A 18 4.30 8.67 1.79
CA ASP A 18 4.45 10.08 1.45
C ASP A 18 3.66 10.98 2.39
N LEU A 19 2.44 10.57 2.71
CA LEU A 19 1.59 11.31 3.64
C LEU A 19 2.22 11.35 5.03
N ASN A 20 2.73 10.23 5.51
CA ASN A 20 3.40 10.16 6.81
C ASN A 20 4.65 11.03 6.84
N ALA A 21 5.38 11.12 5.74
CA ALA A 21 6.56 11.97 5.64
C ALA A 21 6.20 13.46 5.73
N LYS A 22 4.99 13.83 5.34
CA LYS A 22 4.50 15.21 5.37
C LYS A 22 3.66 15.52 6.61
N LYS A 23 3.53 14.57 7.50
CA LYS A 23 2.65 14.63 8.66
C LYS A 23 2.81 15.91 9.48
N GLU A 24 4.04 16.34 9.70
CA GLU A 24 4.33 17.53 10.51
C GLU A 24 3.99 18.84 9.80
N SER A 25 3.95 18.82 8.47
CA SER A 25 3.64 20.03 7.69
C SER A 25 2.16 20.13 7.34
N LEU A 26 1.35 19.12 7.71
CA LEU A 26 -0.08 19.12 7.46
C LEU A 26 -0.86 19.40 8.73
N ASP A 27 -2.04 20.02 8.56
CA ASP A 27 -3.03 20.14 9.63
C ASP A 27 -3.46 18.73 10.07
N SER A 28 -3.59 18.52 11.38
CA SER A 28 -3.96 17.22 11.94
C SER A 28 -5.25 16.66 11.34
N SER A 29 -6.26 17.51 11.17
CA SER A 29 -7.54 17.10 10.60
C SER A 29 -7.37 16.64 9.14
N LYS A 30 -6.59 17.35 8.37
CA LYS A 30 -6.33 17.03 6.98
C LYS A 30 -5.53 15.72 6.86
N TYR A 31 -4.52 15.57 7.70
CA TYR A 31 -3.72 14.34 7.73
C TYR A 31 -4.59 13.13 8.02
N LEU A 32 -5.41 13.19 9.08
CA LEU A 32 -6.27 12.08 9.48
C LEU A 32 -7.31 11.76 8.42
N ASN A 33 -7.86 12.78 7.76
CA ASN A 33 -8.84 12.58 6.70
C ASN A 33 -8.22 11.86 5.50
N GLU A 34 -7.06 12.33 5.03
CA GLU A 34 -6.37 11.70 3.91
C GLU A 34 -5.89 10.28 4.23
N LYS A 35 -5.39 10.09 5.44
CA LYS A 35 -4.97 8.77 5.90
C LYS A 35 -6.16 7.79 5.92
N GLY A 36 -7.31 8.24 6.39
CA GLY A 36 -8.51 7.41 6.40
C GLY A 36 -8.94 7.00 5.00
N ILE A 37 -8.87 7.91 4.05
CA ILE A 37 -9.19 7.62 2.64
C ILE A 37 -8.23 6.56 2.09
N LEU A 38 -6.93 6.74 2.31
CA LEU A 38 -5.92 5.80 1.82
C LEU A 38 -6.04 4.42 2.47
N GLU A 39 -6.34 4.37 3.76
CA GLU A 39 -6.57 3.10 4.46
C GLU A 39 -7.79 2.38 3.90
N SER A 40 -8.84 3.13 3.57
CA SER A 40 -10.04 2.58 2.95
C SER A 40 -9.73 1.99 1.57
N ILE A 41 -8.91 2.68 0.78
CA ILE A 41 -8.48 2.18 -0.53
C ILE A 41 -7.64 0.91 -0.35
N MET A 42 -6.71 0.91 0.60
CA MET A 42 -5.88 -0.26 0.91
C MET A 42 -6.75 -1.47 1.26
N ASN A 43 -7.76 -1.25 2.09
CA ASN A 43 -8.69 -2.31 2.47
C ASN A 43 -9.44 -2.85 1.26
N SER A 44 -9.86 -1.98 0.35
CA SER A 44 -10.53 -2.40 -0.90
C SER A 44 -9.61 -3.23 -1.78
N VAL A 45 -8.34 -2.84 -1.89
CA VAL A 45 -7.35 -3.59 -2.64
C VAL A 45 -7.13 -4.97 -2.01
N ASP A 46 -7.03 -5.01 -0.69
CA ASP A 46 -6.86 -6.25 0.06
C ASP A 46 -8.02 -7.22 -0.22
N GLN A 47 -9.25 -6.70 -0.19
CA GLN A 47 -10.43 -7.51 -0.47
C GLN A 47 -10.42 -8.09 -1.89
N LYS A 48 -10.00 -7.31 -2.87
CA LYS A 48 -9.92 -7.76 -4.25
C LYS A 48 -8.80 -8.77 -4.47
N CYS A 49 -7.75 -8.70 -3.66
CA CYS A 49 -6.56 -9.53 -3.84
C CYS A 49 -6.58 -10.78 -2.97
N ILE A 50 -7.58 -10.93 -2.10
CA ILE A 50 -7.66 -12.06 -1.18
C ILE A 50 -7.72 -13.40 -1.92
N ILE A 51 -8.27 -13.41 -3.13
CA ILE A 51 -8.36 -14.64 -3.94
C ILE A 51 -7.00 -15.18 -4.33
N TYR A 52 -5.96 -14.34 -4.28
CA TYR A 52 -4.60 -14.75 -4.63
C TYR A 52 -3.79 -15.18 -3.40
N GLU A 53 -4.31 -14.96 -2.20
CA GLU A 53 -3.66 -15.38 -0.97
C GLU A 53 -3.74 -16.89 -0.82
N GLY A 54 -2.64 -17.50 -0.43
CA GLY A 54 -2.58 -18.94 -0.23
C GLY A 54 -2.50 -19.77 -1.49
N SER A 55 -2.43 -19.14 -2.68
CA SER A 55 -2.25 -19.86 -3.93
C SER A 55 -0.78 -19.81 -4.34
N ASP A 56 -0.41 -20.67 -5.30
CA ASP A 56 0.96 -20.77 -5.78
C ASP A 56 1.30 -19.69 -6.81
N ASN A 57 0.68 -18.52 -6.69
CA ASN A 57 0.97 -17.39 -7.57
C ASN A 57 2.39 -16.89 -7.31
N ASN A 58 3.17 -16.79 -8.37
CA ASN A 58 4.55 -16.35 -8.29
C ASN A 58 4.62 -14.82 -8.36
N ILE A 59 4.14 -14.15 -7.30
CA ILE A 59 4.14 -12.68 -7.23
C ILE A 59 5.55 -12.12 -7.17
N GLN A 60 6.52 -12.95 -6.77
CA GLN A 60 7.92 -12.54 -6.68
C GLN A 60 8.52 -12.22 -8.04
N SER A 61 7.92 -12.72 -9.12
CA SER A 61 8.35 -12.41 -10.47
C SER A 61 7.75 -11.11 -11.02
N CYS A 62 6.85 -10.48 -10.27
CA CYS A 62 6.25 -9.21 -10.67
C CYS A 62 7.28 -8.08 -10.56
N ASP A 63 7.30 -7.19 -11.55
CA ASP A 63 8.28 -6.11 -11.62
C ASP A 63 8.21 -5.21 -10.39
N ASP A 64 7.00 -4.98 -9.86
CA ASP A 64 6.78 -4.08 -8.72
C ASP A 64 6.99 -4.74 -7.37
N TYR A 65 7.30 -6.04 -7.33
CA TYR A 65 7.37 -6.77 -6.06
C TYR A 65 8.47 -6.23 -5.14
N GLU A 66 9.66 -5.99 -5.68
CA GLU A 66 10.77 -5.46 -4.88
C GLU A 66 10.47 -4.07 -4.33
N ASP A 67 9.88 -3.22 -5.15
CA ASP A 67 9.48 -1.88 -4.73
C ASP A 67 8.42 -1.96 -3.64
N LEU A 68 7.48 -2.89 -3.77
CA LEU A 68 6.46 -3.11 -2.74
C LEU A 68 7.09 -3.51 -1.41
N LEU A 69 8.07 -4.41 -1.43
CA LEU A 69 8.76 -4.82 -0.21
C LEU A 69 9.45 -3.64 0.47
N ILE A 70 10.09 -2.77 -0.31
CA ILE A 70 10.76 -1.57 0.22
C ILE A 70 9.73 -0.66 0.89
N GLN A 71 8.62 -0.39 0.22
CA GLN A 71 7.57 0.48 0.75
C GLN A 71 6.91 -0.12 1.98
N MET A 72 6.73 -1.44 2.02
CA MET A 72 6.16 -2.11 3.19
C MET A 72 7.09 -2.02 4.40
N GLN A 73 8.41 -2.08 4.18
CA GLN A 73 9.38 -1.89 5.26
C GLN A 73 9.29 -0.49 5.84
N ILE A 74 9.19 0.53 5.00
CA ILE A 74 9.03 1.92 5.44
C ILE A 74 7.74 2.07 6.23
N TYR A 75 6.66 1.52 5.71
CA TYR A 75 5.35 1.54 6.36
C TYR A 75 5.40 0.89 7.75
N GLY A 76 6.11 -0.23 7.87
CA GLY A 76 6.23 -0.96 9.13
C GLY A 76 7.03 -0.23 10.19
N ILE A 77 7.97 0.65 9.79
CA ILE A 77 8.77 1.45 10.71
C ILE A 77 7.96 2.62 11.27
N GLU A 78 7.07 3.17 10.47
CA GLU A 78 6.21 4.28 10.85
C GLU A 78 5.03 3.81 11.70
#